data_48b9f1b10c3c38d838270eba197a9769
#
_entry.id   48b9f1b10c3c38d838270eba197a9769
#
_cell.length_a   1.000
_cell.length_b   1.000
_cell.length_c   1.000
_cell.angle_alpha   90.00
_cell.angle_beta   90.00
_cell.angle_gamma   90.00
#
_symmetry.space_group_name_H-M   'P 1'
#
loop_
_entity.id
_entity.type
_entity.pdbx_description
1 polymer ?
#
loop_
_entity_poly.entity_id
_entity_poly.type
_entity_poly.pdbx_seq_one_letter_code
_entity_poly.pdbx_strand_id
1 'polypeptide(L)'
;MVLGAFNKKSQSADTAVNEEQTQTKVENIIHRLPTLHAEDTVMSGKNVYALMIHREACDSLGIITDELGYRYADNLLKISVKKNGAVLFSRTFQKKDFLRMLDEDFAEKSILDGCRFLQVHEGMVSYALAVSYPDSDMSRPFKLNIGPDGSYMIVKYDDLEDEYDTDSISYDGV
;
A
#
# COMPACT_ATOMS: atom_id res chain seq x y z
N MET A 1 -34.77 51.88 -67.17
CA MET A 1 -35.25 52.53 -65.95
C MET A 1 -35.81 51.44 -65.02
N VAL A 2 -35.02 50.87 -64.14
CA VAL A 2 -35.51 50.05 -63.01
C VAL A 2 -34.46 50.10 -61.91
N LEU A 3 -34.89 50.56 -60.75
CA LEU A 3 -34.09 50.57 -59.51
C LEU A 3 -34.00 49.19 -58.92
N GLY A 4 -32.77 48.74 -58.59
CA GLY A 4 -32.53 47.55 -57.82
C GLY A 4 -32.36 47.90 -56.37
N ALA A 5 -33.15 47.29 -55.48
CA ALA A 5 -33.07 47.45 -54.04
C ALA A 5 -31.97 46.56 -53.47
N PHE A 6 -31.02 47.17 -52.69
CA PHE A 6 -30.05 46.47 -51.88
C PHE A 6 -30.71 45.92 -50.62
N ASN A 7 -30.66 44.59 -50.42
CA ASN A 7 -31.06 43.97 -49.18
C ASN A 7 -29.83 43.48 -48.47
N LYS A 8 -29.45 44.15 -47.40
CA LYS A 8 -28.33 43.87 -46.57
C LYS A 8 -28.74 42.86 -45.47
N LYS A 9 -28.43 41.60 -45.66
CA LYS A 9 -28.67 40.57 -44.68
C LYS A 9 -27.45 40.45 -43.79
N SER A 10 -27.59 40.88 -42.55
CA SER A 10 -26.59 40.67 -41.51
C SER A 10 -26.53 39.19 -41.14
N GLN A 11 -25.38 38.56 -41.34
CA GLN A 11 -25.07 37.27 -40.77
C GLN A 11 -24.49 37.49 -39.39
N SER A 12 -25.23 37.08 -38.36
CA SER A 12 -24.66 36.86 -37.04
C SER A 12 -23.81 35.58 -37.07
N ALA A 13 -22.54 35.70 -36.82
CA ALA A 13 -21.65 34.57 -36.65
C ALA A 13 -21.94 33.94 -35.28
N ASP A 14 -22.57 32.76 -35.28
CA ASP A 14 -22.59 31.86 -34.13
C ASP A 14 -21.21 31.28 -33.98
N THR A 15 -20.48 31.76 -32.98
CA THR A 15 -19.24 31.14 -32.51
C THR A 15 -19.66 29.95 -31.70
N ALA A 16 -19.78 28.80 -32.32
CA ALA A 16 -19.82 27.52 -31.62
C ALA A 16 -18.44 27.29 -30.95
N VAL A 17 -18.38 27.51 -29.65
CA VAL A 17 -17.25 27.07 -28.83
C VAL A 17 -17.29 25.56 -28.85
N ASN A 18 -16.41 24.98 -29.67
CA ASN A 18 -16.15 23.54 -29.65
C ASN A 18 -15.37 23.26 -28.39
N GLU A 19 -16.05 22.86 -27.32
CA GLU A 19 -15.43 22.22 -26.17
C GLU A 19 -14.93 20.87 -26.66
N GLU A 20 -13.71 20.82 -27.16
CA GLU A 20 -12.92 19.60 -27.23
C GLU A 20 -12.76 19.07 -25.81
N GLN A 21 -13.67 18.19 -25.44
CA GLN A 21 -13.43 17.27 -24.34
C GLN A 21 -12.19 16.46 -24.72
N THR A 22 -11.05 16.87 -24.20
CA THR A 22 -9.83 16.08 -24.20
C THR A 22 -10.12 14.86 -23.32
N GLN A 23 -10.73 13.82 -23.90
CA GLN A 23 -10.74 12.51 -23.28
C GLN A 23 -9.28 12.08 -23.20
N THR A 24 -8.71 12.25 -22.01
CA THR A 24 -7.39 11.69 -21.68
C THR A 24 -7.51 10.19 -21.92
N LYS A 25 -6.89 9.72 -23.00
CA LYS A 25 -6.82 8.31 -23.33
C LYS A 25 -6.01 7.66 -22.20
N VAL A 26 -6.72 7.06 -21.24
CA VAL A 26 -6.08 6.30 -20.16
C VAL A 26 -5.26 5.21 -20.85
N GLU A 27 -3.95 5.32 -20.75
CA GLU A 27 -3.05 4.36 -21.36
C GLU A 27 -3.29 2.99 -20.71
N ASN A 28 -3.36 1.95 -21.53
CA ASN A 28 -3.58 0.57 -21.06
C ASN A 28 -2.32 -0.03 -20.42
N ILE A 29 -1.66 0.78 -19.59
CA ILE A 29 -0.44 0.44 -18.87
C ILE A 29 -0.81 -0.14 -17.51
N ILE A 30 -0.14 -1.22 -17.12
CA ILE A 30 -0.23 -1.76 -15.77
C ILE A 30 0.94 -1.20 -14.95
N HIS A 31 0.60 -0.37 -13.96
CA HIS A 31 1.56 0.18 -13.01
C HIS A 31 1.98 -0.88 -12.00
N ARG A 32 3.26 -0.92 -11.69
CA ARG A 32 3.84 -1.84 -10.71
C ARG A 32 4.69 -1.07 -9.73
N LEU A 33 4.53 -1.37 -8.45
CA LEU A 33 5.46 -0.86 -7.46
C LEU A 33 6.86 -1.43 -7.71
N PRO A 34 7.92 -0.65 -7.47
CA PRO A 34 9.28 -1.16 -7.51
C PRO A 34 9.44 -2.34 -6.55
N THR A 35 10.24 -3.33 -6.94
CA THR A 35 10.56 -4.44 -6.04
C THR A 35 11.25 -3.91 -4.78
N LEU A 36 10.75 -4.30 -3.61
CA LEU A 36 11.39 -4.04 -2.32
C LEU A 36 12.13 -5.30 -1.90
N HIS A 37 13.42 -5.16 -1.62
CA HIS A 37 14.20 -6.21 -0.96
C HIS A 37 15.00 -5.58 0.17
N ALA A 38 14.81 -6.09 1.38
CA ALA A 38 15.52 -5.62 2.57
C ALA A 38 15.98 -6.82 3.41
N GLU A 39 17.23 -6.78 3.81
CA GLU A 39 17.82 -7.72 4.75
C GLU A 39 18.42 -6.97 5.92
N ASP A 40 18.26 -7.48 7.13
CA ASP A 40 18.81 -6.90 8.34
C ASP A 40 19.17 -8.00 9.35
N THR A 41 20.05 -7.65 10.29
CA THR A 41 20.43 -8.52 11.39
C THR A 41 20.26 -7.76 12.70
N VAL A 42 19.44 -8.29 13.59
CA VAL A 42 19.11 -7.68 14.89
C VAL A 42 19.51 -8.60 16.02
N MET A 43 20.14 -8.05 17.02
CA MET A 43 20.44 -8.76 18.27
C MET A 43 19.41 -8.42 19.34
N SER A 44 18.88 -9.44 20.01
CA SER A 44 18.00 -9.29 21.17
C SER A 44 18.43 -10.27 22.26
N GLY A 45 18.99 -9.75 23.35
CA GLY A 45 19.65 -10.57 24.36
C GLY A 45 20.81 -11.35 23.76
N LYS A 46 20.77 -12.68 23.90
CA LYS A 46 21.79 -13.60 23.35
C LYS A 46 21.44 -14.13 21.95
N ASN A 47 20.28 -13.74 21.41
CA ASN A 47 19.80 -14.25 20.14
C ASN A 47 20.10 -13.28 18.99
N VAL A 48 20.43 -13.86 17.85
CA VAL A 48 20.64 -13.13 16.58
C VAL A 48 19.49 -13.47 15.64
N TYR A 49 18.82 -12.43 15.15
CA TYR A 49 17.73 -12.55 14.20
C TYR A 49 18.18 -12.03 12.84
N ALA A 50 18.16 -12.88 11.82
CA ALA A 50 18.33 -12.46 10.43
C ALA A 50 16.96 -12.31 9.79
N LEU A 51 16.68 -11.11 9.30
CA LEU A 51 15.38 -10.67 8.80
C LEU A 51 15.46 -10.46 7.29
N MET A 52 14.45 -10.90 6.56
CA MET A 52 14.32 -10.63 5.13
C MET A 52 12.88 -10.23 4.78
N ILE A 53 12.76 -9.15 4.05
CA ILE A 53 11.52 -8.67 3.44
C ILE A 53 11.74 -8.64 1.93
N HIS A 54 10.81 -9.23 1.18
CA HIS A 54 10.79 -9.16 -0.27
C HIS A 54 9.36 -8.94 -0.76
N ARG A 55 9.11 -7.80 -1.41
CA ARG A 55 7.84 -7.49 -2.06
C ARG A 55 8.05 -7.33 -3.56
N GLU A 56 7.24 -7.99 -4.33
CA GLU A 56 7.26 -7.90 -5.79
C GLU A 56 5.84 -7.86 -6.37
N ALA A 57 5.66 -7.14 -7.48
CA ALA A 57 4.41 -7.11 -8.21
C ALA A 57 4.14 -8.47 -8.85
N CYS A 58 2.87 -8.90 -8.82
CA CYS A 58 2.46 -10.19 -9.34
C CYS A 58 1.15 -10.08 -10.13
N ASP A 59 1.23 -10.14 -11.44
CA ASP A 59 0.08 -9.97 -12.35
C ASP A 59 -0.99 -11.06 -12.16
N SER A 60 -0.61 -12.24 -11.67
CA SER A 60 -1.56 -13.36 -11.43
C SER A 60 -2.50 -13.12 -10.24
N LEU A 61 -2.26 -12.11 -9.41
CA LEU A 61 -3.15 -11.75 -8.31
C LEU A 61 -4.36 -10.91 -8.76
N GLY A 62 -4.44 -10.56 -10.02
CA GLY A 62 -5.43 -9.67 -10.59
C GLY A 62 -4.92 -8.23 -10.72
N ILE A 63 -5.66 -7.43 -11.47
CA ILE A 63 -5.35 -6.03 -11.72
C ILE A 63 -6.39 -5.18 -11.02
N ILE A 64 -5.92 -4.23 -10.22
CA ILE A 64 -6.74 -3.23 -9.55
C ILE A 64 -6.91 -2.05 -10.48
N THR A 65 -8.12 -1.54 -10.62
CA THR A 65 -8.40 -0.33 -11.40
C THR A 65 -8.93 0.73 -10.46
N ASP A 66 -8.30 1.89 -10.44
CA ASP A 66 -8.75 3.02 -9.63
C ASP A 66 -9.92 3.78 -10.28
N GLU A 67 -10.41 4.82 -9.60
CA GLU A 67 -11.55 5.63 -10.05
C GLU A 67 -11.24 6.45 -11.32
N LEU A 68 -9.96 6.68 -11.60
CA LEU A 68 -9.49 7.40 -12.80
C LEU A 68 -9.21 6.45 -13.97
N GLY A 69 -9.33 5.13 -13.75
CA GLY A 69 -9.09 4.11 -14.76
C GLY A 69 -7.63 3.65 -14.86
N TYR A 70 -6.73 4.10 -13.98
CA TYR A 70 -5.36 3.58 -13.91
C TYR A 70 -5.36 2.15 -13.36
N ARG A 71 -4.46 1.34 -13.90
CA ARG A 71 -4.40 -0.09 -13.62
C ARG A 71 -3.12 -0.42 -12.86
N TYR A 72 -3.25 -1.19 -11.79
CA TYR A 72 -2.15 -1.55 -10.89
C TYR A 72 -2.10 -3.06 -10.67
N ALA A 73 -0.89 -3.62 -10.70
CA ALA A 73 -0.67 -4.99 -10.25
C ALA A 73 -0.61 -5.02 -8.73
N ASP A 74 -1.22 -6.05 -8.11
CA ASP A 74 -1.06 -6.32 -6.69
C ASP A 74 0.28 -7.01 -6.42
N ASN A 75 0.66 -7.17 -5.15
CA ASN A 75 1.99 -7.62 -4.75
C ASN A 75 1.93 -8.90 -3.93
N LEU A 76 3.00 -9.69 -4.05
CA LEU A 76 3.41 -10.71 -3.11
C LEU A 76 4.40 -10.10 -2.11
N LEU A 77 4.25 -10.45 -0.84
CA LEU A 77 5.14 -10.01 0.23
C LEU A 77 5.68 -11.23 0.98
N LYS A 78 6.94 -11.56 0.79
CA LYS A 78 7.63 -12.61 1.54
C LYS A 78 8.36 -12.02 2.73
N ILE A 79 8.13 -12.61 3.90
CA ILE A 79 8.85 -12.31 5.13
C ILE A 79 9.50 -13.59 5.62
N SER A 80 10.80 -13.52 5.91
CA SER A 80 11.56 -14.62 6.53
C SER A 80 12.33 -14.13 7.73
N VAL A 81 12.32 -14.93 8.78
CA VAL A 81 13.06 -14.70 10.02
C VAL A 81 13.84 -15.96 10.35
N LYS A 82 15.16 -15.82 10.52
CA LYS A 82 16.01 -16.85 11.11
C LYS A 82 16.41 -16.40 12.51
N LYS A 83 16.37 -17.32 13.47
CA LYS A 83 16.89 -17.12 14.82
C LYS A 83 18.09 -18.01 15.03
N ASN A 84 19.24 -17.43 15.35
CA ASN A 84 20.50 -18.14 15.53
C ASN A 84 20.84 -19.10 14.36
N GLY A 85 20.56 -18.65 13.13
CA GLY A 85 20.80 -19.41 11.90
C GLY A 85 19.72 -20.41 11.50
N ALA A 86 18.75 -20.73 12.36
CA ALA A 86 17.62 -21.62 12.03
C ALA A 86 16.39 -20.82 11.60
N VAL A 87 15.64 -21.34 10.64
CA VAL A 87 14.39 -20.71 10.19
C VAL A 87 13.36 -20.74 11.31
N LEU A 88 12.97 -19.56 11.81
CA LEU A 88 11.88 -19.37 12.74
C LEU A 88 10.54 -19.20 12.02
N PHE A 89 10.56 -18.43 10.94
CA PHE A 89 9.35 -18.08 10.18
C PHE A 89 9.71 -17.82 8.72
N SER A 90 8.85 -18.28 7.80
CA SER A 90 8.93 -17.93 6.39
C SER A 90 7.54 -18.06 5.77
N ARG A 91 7.01 -16.94 5.27
CA ARG A 91 5.68 -16.90 4.65
C ARG A 91 5.60 -15.84 3.56
N THR A 92 4.81 -16.14 2.52
CA THR A 92 4.42 -15.16 1.49
C THR A 92 2.97 -14.75 1.76
N PHE A 93 2.76 -13.45 1.92
CA PHE A 93 1.46 -12.83 2.12
C PHE A 93 0.92 -12.25 0.82
N GLN A 94 -0.39 -12.21 0.72
CA GLN A 94 -1.16 -11.55 -0.34
C GLN A 94 -2.24 -10.69 0.32
N LYS A 95 -2.81 -9.74 -0.40
CA LYS A 95 -3.93 -8.92 0.11
C LYS A 95 -5.08 -9.77 0.65
N LYS A 96 -5.34 -10.94 0.07
CA LYS A 96 -6.40 -11.88 0.55
C LYS A 96 -6.24 -12.29 2.01
N ASP A 97 -5.01 -12.28 2.56
CA ASP A 97 -4.75 -12.63 3.96
C ASP A 97 -5.30 -11.56 4.93
N PHE A 98 -5.67 -10.38 4.43
CA PHE A 98 -6.16 -9.22 5.18
C PHE A 98 -7.66 -8.95 4.98
N LEU A 99 -8.33 -9.62 4.04
CA LEU A 99 -9.72 -9.29 3.63
C LEU A 99 -10.73 -9.28 4.78
N ARG A 100 -10.54 -10.13 5.80
CA ARG A 100 -11.44 -10.18 6.96
C ARG A 100 -11.37 -8.93 7.84
N MET A 101 -10.34 -8.12 7.66
CA MET A 101 -10.07 -6.91 8.44
C MET A 101 -10.23 -5.63 7.60
N LEU A 102 -10.59 -5.77 6.32
CA LEU A 102 -10.80 -4.68 5.37
C LEU A 102 -12.28 -4.55 5.02
N ASP A 103 -12.70 -3.30 4.76
CA ASP A 103 -13.97 -3.05 4.09
C ASP A 103 -13.90 -3.52 2.63
N GLU A 104 -14.98 -4.06 2.09
CA GLU A 104 -15.02 -4.61 0.73
C GLU A 104 -14.64 -3.57 -0.33
N ASP A 105 -15.23 -2.38 -0.28
CA ASP A 105 -14.94 -1.28 -1.20
C ASP A 105 -13.45 -0.87 -1.16
N PHE A 106 -12.85 -0.87 0.03
CA PHE A 106 -11.43 -0.58 0.18
C PHE A 106 -10.56 -1.71 -0.39
N ALA A 107 -10.93 -2.96 -0.13
CA ALA A 107 -10.18 -4.12 -0.61
C ALA A 107 -10.14 -4.21 -2.14
N GLU A 108 -11.24 -3.83 -2.82
CA GLU A 108 -11.32 -3.87 -4.29
C GLU A 108 -10.35 -2.90 -4.97
N LYS A 109 -10.07 -1.74 -4.35
CA LYS A 109 -9.29 -0.65 -4.92
C LYS A 109 -7.87 -0.54 -4.37
N SER A 110 -7.48 -1.44 -3.48
CA SER A 110 -6.20 -1.40 -2.77
C SER A 110 -5.25 -2.51 -3.20
N ILE A 111 -3.98 -2.33 -2.89
CA ILE A 111 -2.90 -3.29 -3.09
C ILE A 111 -2.16 -3.54 -1.76
N LEU A 112 -1.54 -4.69 -1.63
CA LEU A 112 -0.59 -4.95 -0.54
C LEU A 112 0.67 -4.13 -0.82
N ASP A 113 0.88 -3.06 -0.05
CA ASP A 113 1.84 -2.01 -0.39
C ASP A 113 3.12 -2.10 0.45
N GLY A 114 3.00 -1.97 1.76
CA GLY A 114 4.12 -1.70 2.64
C GLY A 114 4.47 -2.84 3.59
N CYS A 115 5.76 -2.90 3.92
CA CYS A 115 6.26 -3.71 5.01
C CYS A 115 7.52 -3.06 5.59
N ARG A 116 7.59 -2.93 6.91
CA ARG A 116 8.80 -2.55 7.64
C ARG A 116 8.94 -3.35 8.93
N PHE A 117 10.17 -3.65 9.29
CA PHE A 117 10.50 -4.20 10.60
C PHE A 117 10.23 -3.15 11.69
N LEU A 118 9.67 -3.59 12.81
CA LEU A 118 9.45 -2.75 13.99
C LEU A 118 10.46 -3.04 15.08
N GLN A 119 10.41 -4.25 15.63
CA GLN A 119 11.25 -4.62 16.78
C GLN A 119 11.31 -6.13 16.99
N VAL A 120 12.26 -6.52 17.83
CA VAL A 120 12.24 -7.80 18.57
C VAL A 120 12.11 -7.48 20.06
N HIS A 121 11.03 -7.96 20.67
CA HIS A 121 10.78 -7.79 22.10
C HIS A 121 10.36 -9.12 22.72
N GLU A 122 11.06 -9.57 23.75
CA GLU A 122 10.80 -10.84 24.45
C GLU A 122 10.68 -12.06 23.50
N GLY A 123 11.50 -12.07 22.44
CA GLY A 123 11.49 -13.12 21.41
C GLY A 123 10.38 -13.01 20.37
N MET A 124 9.50 -12.03 20.49
CA MET A 124 8.49 -11.70 19.48
C MET A 124 9.08 -10.75 18.44
N VAL A 125 8.98 -11.10 17.16
CA VAL A 125 9.39 -10.27 16.02
C VAL A 125 8.18 -9.60 15.44
N SER A 126 8.19 -8.26 15.32
CA SER A 126 7.05 -7.49 14.86
C SER A 126 7.37 -6.71 13.59
N TYR A 127 6.41 -6.68 12.67
CA TYR A 127 6.44 -5.91 11.43
C TYR A 127 5.18 -5.05 11.30
N ALA A 128 5.32 -3.84 10.75
CA ALA A 128 4.20 -3.08 10.23
C ALA A 128 3.98 -3.43 8.77
N LEU A 129 2.74 -3.67 8.41
CA LEU A 129 2.27 -3.96 7.06
C LEU A 129 1.22 -2.93 6.65
N ALA A 130 1.08 -2.69 5.36
CA ALA A 130 0.07 -1.78 4.85
C ALA A 130 -0.62 -2.33 3.61
N VAL A 131 -1.95 -2.17 3.57
CA VAL A 131 -2.76 -2.28 2.36
C VAL A 131 -3.26 -0.88 2.05
N SER A 132 -2.97 -0.39 0.84
CA SER A 132 -3.17 1.02 0.48
C SER A 132 -3.82 1.18 -0.89
N TYR A 133 -4.53 2.29 -1.09
CA TYR A 133 -4.86 2.71 -2.44
C TYR A 133 -3.57 3.10 -3.17
N PRO A 134 -3.37 2.62 -4.41
CA PRO A 134 -2.20 3.01 -5.19
C PRO A 134 -2.11 4.53 -5.34
N ASP A 135 -0.89 5.06 -5.32
CA ASP A 135 -0.58 6.49 -5.50
C ASP A 135 -1.38 7.43 -4.58
N SER A 136 -1.72 6.97 -3.38
CA SER A 136 -2.54 7.68 -2.40
C SER A 136 -1.95 7.51 -1.00
N ASP A 137 -2.32 8.41 -0.10
CA ASP A 137 -2.05 8.33 1.34
C ASP A 137 -3.10 7.49 2.11
N MET A 138 -4.14 7.02 1.42
CA MET A 138 -5.15 6.16 2.02
C MET A 138 -4.61 4.75 2.25
N SER A 139 -4.41 4.41 3.50
CA SER A 139 -3.82 3.15 3.94
C SER A 139 -4.59 2.52 5.10
N ARG A 140 -4.50 1.21 5.20
CA ARG A 140 -4.92 0.43 6.37
C ARG A 140 -3.69 -0.28 6.92
N PRO A 141 -3.20 0.14 8.09
CA PRO A 141 -2.04 -0.45 8.71
C PRO A 141 -2.41 -1.73 9.48
N PHE A 142 -1.48 -2.66 9.47
CA PHE A 142 -1.55 -3.92 10.21
C PHE A 142 -0.23 -4.18 10.92
N LYS A 143 -0.29 -4.93 12.01
CA LYS A 143 0.87 -5.44 12.72
C LYS A 143 0.92 -6.96 12.61
N LEU A 144 2.04 -7.48 12.10
CA LEU A 144 2.36 -8.89 12.12
C LEU A 144 3.26 -9.16 13.33
N ASN A 145 2.81 -10.01 14.21
CA ASN A 145 3.59 -10.49 15.36
C ASN A 145 3.94 -11.95 15.15
N ILE A 146 5.24 -12.27 15.22
CA ILE A 146 5.78 -13.63 15.09
C ILE A 146 6.33 -14.04 16.45
N GLY A 147 5.74 -15.06 17.04
CA GLY A 147 6.11 -15.57 18.34
C GLY A 147 7.44 -16.34 18.34
N PRO A 148 8.00 -16.63 19.55
CA PRO A 148 9.24 -17.37 19.70
C PRO A 148 9.19 -18.81 19.16
N ASP A 149 8.00 -19.37 19.00
CA ASP A 149 7.71 -20.69 18.42
C ASP A 149 7.44 -20.68 16.91
N GLY A 150 7.49 -19.49 16.26
CA GLY A 150 7.18 -19.31 14.84
C GLY A 150 5.69 -19.20 14.53
N SER A 151 4.80 -19.27 15.52
CA SER A 151 3.40 -18.89 15.34
C SER A 151 3.28 -17.41 15.03
N TYR A 152 2.20 -17.00 14.35
CA TYR A 152 2.03 -15.58 14.01
C TYR A 152 0.58 -15.13 14.13
N MET A 153 0.41 -13.83 14.29
CA MET A 153 -0.87 -13.14 14.32
C MET A 153 -0.79 -11.84 13.55
N ILE A 154 -1.85 -11.51 12.80
CA ILE A 154 -2.02 -10.21 12.16
C ILE A 154 -3.16 -9.49 12.88
N VAL A 155 -2.93 -8.26 13.29
CA VAL A 155 -3.92 -7.38 13.92
C VAL A 155 -3.97 -6.05 13.21
N LYS A 156 -5.08 -5.31 13.35
CA LYS A 156 -5.12 -3.89 12.95
C LYS A 156 -4.11 -3.13 13.79
N TYR A 157 -3.39 -2.22 13.17
CA TYR A 157 -2.32 -1.48 13.81
C TYR A 157 -2.61 0.02 13.73
N ASP A 158 -2.55 0.68 14.89
CA ASP A 158 -2.61 2.13 14.97
C ASP A 158 -1.26 2.61 15.52
N ASP A 159 -0.52 3.37 14.71
CA ASP A 159 0.79 3.91 15.10
C ASP A 159 0.72 4.81 16.35
N LEU A 160 -0.48 5.30 16.70
CA LEU A 160 -0.67 6.13 17.89
C LEU A 160 -0.65 5.36 19.22
N GLU A 161 -0.84 4.03 19.19
CA GLU A 161 -0.80 3.21 20.41
C GLU A 161 0.64 2.87 20.86
N ASP A 162 1.63 2.90 19.95
CA ASP A 162 3.02 2.55 20.28
C ASP A 162 3.82 3.74 20.86
N GLU A 163 3.33 4.99 20.80
CA GLU A 163 4.01 6.17 21.38
C GLU A 163 3.81 6.32 22.91
N TYR A 164 2.87 5.60 23.51
CA TYR A 164 2.57 5.76 24.94
C TYR A 164 3.27 4.78 25.87
N ASP A 165 4.01 3.79 25.35
CA ASP A 165 4.66 2.77 26.18
C ASP A 165 6.11 3.11 26.57
N THR A 166 6.62 4.31 26.24
CA THR A 166 7.99 4.74 26.57
C THR A 166 8.09 5.70 27.76
N ASP A 167 7.00 6.01 28.45
CA ASP A 167 7.02 6.91 29.62
C ASP A 167 6.56 6.25 30.93
N SER A 168 7.15 5.12 31.30
CA SER A 168 7.26 4.77 32.72
C SER A 168 8.67 5.05 33.22
N ILE A 169 9.06 6.32 33.23
CA ILE A 169 10.17 6.78 34.07
C ILE A 169 9.62 6.82 35.48
N SER A 170 9.87 5.76 36.26
CA SER A 170 9.69 5.79 37.70
C SER A 170 10.69 6.78 38.29
N TYR A 171 10.19 7.93 38.70
CA TYR A 171 10.89 8.81 39.62
C TYR A 171 10.77 8.16 41.00
N ASP A 172 11.77 7.38 41.40
CA ASP A 172 12.04 7.14 42.81
C ASP A 172 12.75 8.40 43.34
N GLY A 173 11.93 9.30 43.92
CA GLY A 173 12.41 10.41 44.70
C GLY A 173 12.90 9.95 46.07
N VAL A 174 14.07 10.38 46.40
CA VAL A 174 14.70 10.34 47.75
C VAL A 174 13.92 11.22 48.71
#